data_339f3b8fd217286598f8ee2c3a20322c
#
_entry.id   339f3b8fd217286598f8ee2c3a20322c
#
_cell.length_a   1.000
_cell.length_b   1.000
_cell.length_c   1.000
_cell.angle_alpha   90.00
_cell.angle_beta   90.00
_cell.angle_gamma   90.00
#
_symmetry.space_group_name_H-M   'P 1'
#
loop_
_entity.id
_entity.type
_entity.pdbx_description
1 polymer ?
#
loop_
_entity_poly.entity_id
_entity_poly.type
_entity_poly.pdbx_seq_one_letter_code
_entity_poly.pdbx_strand_id
1 'polypeptide(L)'
;MRDLHVPAGPGLPEGLVVPAADMVERFSRSPGPGGQSVNTSDSRVELELDLASTTALTDTQRTRALRRWPDGRIAIAASEHRSQHRNRVAARERLAEMLREALAPPPPPRRTTRPTRGSKERRLRAKKERAGTKALRGRVRDRDRD
;
A
#
# COMPACT_ATOMS: atom_id res chain seq x y z
N MET A 1 2.57 27.45 -3.29
CA MET A 1 2.30 26.07 -3.73
C MET A 1 1.12 26.09 -4.69
N ARG A 2 0.92 25.11 -5.56
CA ARG A 2 -0.26 25.01 -6.46
C ARG A 2 -1.14 23.87 -5.99
N ASP A 3 -2.43 23.89 -6.34
CA ASP A 3 -3.34 22.77 -6.07
C ASP A 3 -2.84 21.47 -6.72
N LEU A 4 -3.16 20.33 -6.10
CA LEU A 4 -2.83 19.02 -6.62
C LEU A 4 -4.03 18.44 -7.35
N HIS A 5 -3.85 18.16 -8.64
CA HIS A 5 -4.87 17.51 -9.47
C HIS A 5 -4.63 16.00 -9.47
N VAL A 6 -5.60 15.25 -8.95
CA VAL A 6 -5.64 13.78 -9.01
C VAL A 6 -6.51 13.38 -10.21
N PRO A 7 -5.97 12.61 -11.17
CA PRO A 7 -6.74 12.22 -12.35
C PRO A 7 -7.98 11.38 -12.01
N ALA A 8 -8.96 11.42 -12.90
CA ALA A 8 -10.14 10.56 -12.81
C ALA A 8 -9.77 9.06 -12.74
N GLY A 9 -10.57 8.29 -12.02
CA GLY A 9 -10.36 6.88 -11.83
C GLY A 9 -11.47 6.21 -11.01
N PRO A 10 -11.32 4.93 -10.67
CA PRO A 10 -12.29 4.23 -9.85
C PRO A 10 -12.49 4.94 -8.49
N GLY A 11 -13.70 5.37 -8.20
CA GLY A 11 -14.04 6.14 -6.99
C GLY A 11 -13.81 7.65 -7.10
N LEU A 12 -13.31 8.13 -8.23
CA LEU A 12 -13.05 9.54 -8.57
C LEU A 12 -13.45 9.79 -10.02
N PRO A 13 -14.75 9.75 -10.38
CA PRO A 13 -15.18 9.85 -11.78
C PRO A 13 -14.79 11.18 -12.44
N GLU A 14 -14.74 12.25 -11.66
CA GLU A 14 -14.35 13.61 -12.12
C GLU A 14 -12.92 14.00 -11.71
N GLY A 15 -12.16 13.05 -11.11
CA GLY A 15 -10.89 13.37 -10.46
C GLY A 15 -11.09 14.03 -9.09
N LEU A 16 -10.00 14.61 -8.57
CA LEU A 16 -10.01 15.33 -7.29
C LEU A 16 -9.02 16.48 -7.37
N VAL A 17 -9.38 17.61 -6.81
CA VAL A 17 -8.47 18.74 -6.60
C VAL A 17 -8.24 18.92 -5.11
N VAL A 18 -6.99 18.74 -4.67
CA VAL A 18 -6.58 19.02 -3.29
C VAL A 18 -6.01 20.44 -3.24
N PRO A 19 -6.62 21.34 -2.44
CA PRO A 19 -6.14 22.71 -2.31
C PRO A 19 -4.69 22.76 -1.79
N ALA A 20 -3.93 23.71 -2.29
CA ALA A 20 -2.56 23.93 -1.83
C ALA A 20 -2.49 24.22 -0.33
N ALA A 21 -3.53 24.83 0.23
CA ALA A 21 -3.62 25.14 1.67
C ALA A 21 -3.71 23.90 2.57
N ASP A 22 -4.23 22.78 2.05
CA ASP A 22 -4.39 21.53 2.79
C ASP A 22 -3.09 20.69 2.82
N MET A 23 -2.07 21.10 2.10
CA MET A 23 -0.79 20.41 1.98
C MET A 23 0.34 21.23 2.62
N VAL A 24 1.25 20.54 3.29
CA VAL A 24 2.48 21.11 3.83
C VAL A 24 3.67 20.60 3.03
N GLU A 25 4.48 21.52 2.51
CA GLU A 25 5.69 21.20 1.76
C GLU A 25 6.91 21.68 2.54
N ARG A 26 7.85 20.76 2.77
CA ARG A 26 9.12 21.04 3.45
C ARG A 26 10.29 20.68 2.55
N PHE A 27 11.36 21.42 2.70
CA PHE A 27 12.60 21.21 1.96
C PHE A 27 13.74 20.92 2.92
N SER A 28 14.56 19.95 2.56
CA SER A 28 15.73 19.56 3.33
C SER A 28 16.85 19.08 2.42
N ARG A 29 18.02 18.89 2.97
CA ARG A 29 19.15 18.31 2.24
C ARG A 29 18.96 16.84 2.03
N SER A 30 19.36 16.35 0.86
CA SER A 30 19.31 14.91 0.58
C SER A 30 20.38 14.19 1.41
N PRO A 31 20.07 13.09 2.12
CA PRO A 31 21.07 12.27 2.79
C PRO A 31 21.91 11.53 1.74
N GLY A 32 23.23 11.52 1.91
CA GLY A 32 24.12 10.71 1.06
C GLY A 32 25.59 11.08 1.22
N PRO A 33 26.52 10.13 0.98
CA PRO A 33 27.94 10.41 0.84
C PRO A 33 28.15 11.14 -0.48
N GLY A 34 28.19 12.46 -0.46
CA GLY A 34 28.19 13.17 -1.71
C GLY A 34 29.15 14.34 -1.79
N GLY A 35 29.49 14.72 -2.99
CA GLY A 35 30.32 15.86 -3.33
C GLY A 35 29.67 17.21 -2.97
N GLN A 36 30.33 18.31 -3.30
CA GLN A 36 29.98 19.69 -2.90
C GLN A 36 28.54 20.13 -3.19
N SER A 37 27.87 19.55 -4.21
CA SER A 37 26.49 19.89 -4.59
C SER A 37 25.43 19.33 -3.62
N VAL A 38 25.67 18.20 -2.95
CA VAL A 38 24.71 17.56 -2.01
C VAL A 38 24.63 18.32 -0.69
N ASN A 39 25.73 18.99 -0.31
CA ASN A 39 25.84 19.70 0.97
C ASN A 39 25.34 21.15 0.89
N THR A 40 25.01 21.68 -0.27
CA THR A 40 24.67 23.08 -0.46
C THR A 40 23.25 23.35 -0.95
N SER A 41 22.50 22.35 -1.40
CA SER A 41 21.15 22.56 -1.92
C SER A 41 20.10 21.69 -1.23
N ASP A 42 19.00 22.30 -0.79
CA ASP A 42 17.83 21.63 -0.20
C ASP A 42 17.00 21.00 -1.30
N SER A 43 17.52 19.92 -1.89
CA SER A 43 16.88 19.26 -3.03
C SER A 43 15.81 18.25 -2.62
N ARG A 44 15.83 17.73 -1.38
CA ARG A 44 14.81 16.82 -0.87
C ARG A 44 13.51 17.58 -0.59
N VAL A 45 12.41 17.04 -1.04
CA VAL A 45 11.06 17.56 -0.84
C VAL A 45 10.27 16.58 -0.01
N GLU A 46 9.66 17.06 1.06
CA GLU A 46 8.69 16.33 1.87
C GLU A 46 7.33 16.98 1.70
N LEU A 47 6.33 16.22 1.29
CA LEU A 47 4.96 16.65 1.07
C LEU A 47 4.05 15.91 2.04
N GLU A 48 3.30 16.64 2.85
CA GLU A 48 2.36 16.11 3.84
C GLU A 48 0.95 16.57 3.53
N LEU A 49 -0.03 15.67 3.64
CA LEU A 49 -1.47 15.94 3.55
C LEU A 49 -2.15 15.37 4.79
N ASP A 50 -2.93 16.22 5.48
CA ASP A 50 -3.81 15.80 6.57
C ASP A 50 -5.19 15.44 6.01
N LEU A 51 -5.53 14.14 6.09
CA LEU A 51 -6.80 13.60 5.61
C LEU A 51 -7.99 13.97 6.48
N ALA A 52 -7.75 14.33 7.74
CA ALA A 52 -8.81 14.68 8.67
C ALA A 52 -9.34 16.11 8.39
N SER A 53 -8.43 17.03 8.10
CA SER A 53 -8.74 18.46 7.94
C SER A 53 -9.00 18.87 6.49
N THR A 54 -8.51 18.10 5.49
CA THR A 54 -8.67 18.50 4.07
C THR A 54 -10.14 18.63 3.67
N THR A 55 -10.44 19.71 2.94
CA THR A 55 -11.78 19.98 2.40
C THR A 55 -12.04 19.24 1.08
N ALA A 56 -11.01 18.65 0.47
CA ALA A 56 -11.08 17.99 -0.82
C ALA A 56 -11.88 16.69 -0.83
N LEU A 57 -11.97 16.00 0.32
CA LEU A 57 -12.55 14.65 0.42
C LEU A 57 -13.99 14.70 0.91
N THR A 58 -14.86 13.93 0.23
CA THR A 58 -16.19 13.59 0.77
C THR A 58 -16.02 12.62 1.97
N ASP A 59 -17.06 12.50 2.81
CA ASP A 59 -17.02 11.59 3.97
C ASP A 59 -16.74 10.13 3.59
N THR A 60 -17.30 9.66 2.48
CA THR A 60 -17.04 8.32 1.97
C THR A 60 -15.59 8.14 1.53
N GLN A 61 -15.03 9.13 0.84
CA GLN A 61 -13.64 9.15 0.41
C GLN A 61 -12.70 9.22 1.61
N ARG A 62 -12.98 10.09 2.57
CA ARG A 62 -12.25 10.22 3.82
C ARG A 62 -12.20 8.89 4.58
N THR A 63 -13.34 8.22 4.73
CA THR A 63 -13.42 6.91 5.38
C THR A 63 -12.56 5.86 4.66
N ARG A 64 -12.51 5.87 3.32
CA ARG A 64 -11.64 4.97 2.55
C ARG A 64 -10.17 5.29 2.76
N ALA A 65 -9.79 6.56 2.70
CA ALA A 65 -8.42 6.99 2.91
C ALA A 65 -7.91 6.65 4.32
N LEU A 66 -8.71 6.88 5.36
CA LEU A 66 -8.38 6.56 6.75
C LEU A 66 -8.22 5.06 7.04
N ARG A 67 -8.80 4.17 6.22
CA ARG A 67 -8.52 2.73 6.33
C ARG A 67 -7.08 2.39 5.95
N ARG A 68 -6.47 3.14 5.03
CA ARG A 68 -5.09 2.94 4.59
C ARG A 68 -4.09 3.72 5.46
N TRP A 69 -4.50 4.89 5.95
CA TRP A 69 -3.71 5.74 6.84
C TRP A 69 -4.51 6.07 8.11
N PRO A 70 -4.51 5.17 9.10
CA PRO A 70 -5.31 5.34 10.34
C PRO A 70 -4.87 6.53 11.20
N ASP A 71 -3.62 6.98 11.03
CA ASP A 71 -3.05 8.18 11.65
C ASP A 71 -3.57 9.50 11.04
N GLY A 72 -4.33 9.39 9.94
CA GLY A 72 -4.93 10.53 9.26
C GLY A 72 -3.97 11.35 8.41
N ARG A 73 -2.73 10.90 8.19
CA ARG A 73 -1.72 11.66 7.48
C ARG A 73 -1.06 10.85 6.38
N ILE A 74 -0.76 11.53 5.28
CA ILE A 74 0.09 11.01 4.21
C ILE A 74 1.33 11.89 4.16
N ALA A 75 2.50 11.27 4.34
CA ALA A 75 3.79 11.95 4.19
C ALA A 75 4.61 11.26 3.10
N ILE A 76 5.11 12.03 2.15
CA ILE A 76 5.89 11.56 1.00
C ILE A 76 7.19 12.34 0.95
N ALA A 77 8.31 11.65 0.82
CA ALA A 77 9.60 12.25 0.57
C ALA A 77 10.09 11.88 -0.84
N ALA A 78 10.65 12.85 -1.53
CA ALA A 78 11.29 12.68 -2.84
C ALA A 78 12.68 13.33 -2.83
N SER A 79 13.70 12.54 -3.17
CA SER A 79 15.11 12.97 -3.20
C SER A 79 15.91 12.33 -4.35
N GLU A 80 15.23 11.78 -5.34
CA GLU A 80 15.84 11.01 -6.43
C GLU A 80 16.58 11.91 -7.44
N HIS A 81 16.19 13.15 -7.51
CA HIS A 81 16.77 14.12 -8.46
C HIS A 81 17.63 15.16 -7.75
N ARG A 82 18.64 15.66 -8.44
CA ARG A 82 19.44 16.81 -7.98
C ARG A 82 18.63 18.11 -7.96
N SER A 83 17.54 18.18 -8.71
CA SER A 83 16.68 19.35 -8.83
C SER A 83 15.52 19.26 -7.83
N GLN A 84 15.40 20.23 -6.93
CA GLN A 84 14.27 20.40 -6.02
C GLN A 84 12.93 20.42 -6.79
N HIS A 85 12.90 21.10 -7.94
CA HIS A 85 11.70 21.16 -8.78
C HIS A 85 11.26 19.77 -9.26
N ARG A 86 12.21 18.92 -9.71
CA ARG A 86 11.89 17.55 -10.15
C ARG A 86 11.42 16.67 -8.98
N ASN A 87 12.04 16.80 -7.82
CA ASN A 87 11.59 16.09 -6.61
C ASN A 87 10.20 16.55 -6.15
N ARG A 88 9.88 17.85 -6.28
CA ARG A 88 8.53 18.36 -6.03
C ARG A 88 7.50 17.72 -6.97
N VAL A 89 7.79 17.66 -8.26
CA VAL A 89 6.90 17.00 -9.23
C VAL A 89 6.71 15.53 -8.87
N ALA A 90 7.79 14.80 -8.60
CA ALA A 90 7.74 13.39 -8.23
C ALA A 90 6.94 13.13 -6.93
N ALA A 91 7.11 13.98 -5.90
CA ALA A 91 6.34 13.87 -4.67
C ALA A 91 4.83 14.07 -4.92
N ARG A 92 4.48 15.04 -5.74
CA ARG A 92 3.08 15.36 -6.09
C ARG A 92 2.43 14.25 -6.92
N GLU A 93 3.14 13.70 -7.89
CA GLU A 93 2.66 12.57 -8.71
C GLU A 93 2.42 11.34 -7.84
N ARG A 94 3.31 11.02 -6.90
CA ARG A 94 3.13 9.93 -5.93
C ARG A 94 1.93 10.16 -5.03
N LEU A 95 1.74 11.37 -4.52
CA LEU A 95 0.59 11.69 -3.68
C LEU A 95 -0.71 11.51 -4.46
N ALA A 96 -0.76 11.99 -5.70
CA ALA A 96 -1.92 11.83 -6.58
C ALA A 96 -2.24 10.35 -6.83
N GLU A 97 -1.24 9.53 -7.12
CA GLU A 97 -1.40 8.09 -7.37
C GLU A 97 -1.86 7.35 -6.09
N MET A 98 -1.24 7.62 -4.96
CA MET A 98 -1.62 7.03 -3.66
C MET A 98 -3.06 7.37 -3.27
N LEU A 99 -3.49 8.61 -3.48
CA LEU A 99 -4.88 9.03 -3.26
C LEU A 99 -5.82 8.30 -4.23
N ARG A 100 -5.48 8.23 -5.51
CA ARG A 100 -6.29 7.54 -6.51
C ARG A 100 -6.51 6.07 -6.17
N GLU A 101 -5.46 5.37 -5.74
CA GLU A 101 -5.55 3.97 -5.29
C GLU A 101 -6.41 3.80 -4.03
N ALA A 102 -6.20 4.67 -3.03
CA ALA A 102 -6.90 4.54 -1.75
C ALA A 102 -8.39 4.87 -1.83
N LEU A 103 -8.76 5.79 -2.72
CA LEU A 103 -10.14 6.21 -2.94
C LEU A 103 -10.91 5.26 -3.87
N ALA A 104 -10.23 4.34 -4.54
CA ALA A 104 -10.88 3.30 -5.34
C ALA A 104 -11.83 2.44 -4.48
N PRO A 105 -13.01 2.07 -5.01
CA PRO A 105 -13.90 1.16 -4.30
C PRO A 105 -13.22 -0.20 -4.10
N PRO A 106 -13.51 -0.91 -3.00
CA PRO A 106 -12.97 -2.24 -2.79
C PRO A 106 -13.41 -3.18 -3.92
N PRO A 107 -12.55 -4.12 -4.33
CA PRO A 107 -12.92 -5.11 -5.34
C PRO A 107 -14.15 -5.92 -4.87
N PRO A 108 -15.00 -6.37 -5.78
CA PRO A 108 -16.16 -7.18 -5.43
C PRO A 108 -15.71 -8.45 -4.69
N PRO A 109 -16.50 -8.93 -3.72
CA PRO A 109 -16.18 -10.12 -2.96
C PRO A 109 -15.98 -11.31 -3.91
N ARG A 110 -14.89 -12.06 -3.73
CA ARG A 110 -14.65 -13.26 -4.53
C ARG A 110 -15.75 -14.28 -4.26
N ARG A 111 -16.39 -14.75 -5.33
CA ARG A 111 -17.33 -15.87 -5.22
C ARG A 111 -16.61 -17.11 -4.71
N THR A 112 -17.18 -17.78 -3.72
CA THR A 112 -16.67 -19.06 -3.23
C THR A 112 -16.75 -20.09 -4.36
N THR A 113 -15.60 -20.67 -4.71
CA THR A 113 -15.55 -21.75 -5.71
C THR A 113 -15.58 -23.11 -5.03
N ARG A 114 -16.33 -24.04 -5.58
CA ARG A 114 -16.32 -25.43 -5.09
C ARG A 114 -14.95 -26.07 -5.40
N PRO A 115 -14.40 -26.89 -4.48
CA PRO A 115 -13.17 -27.64 -4.76
C PRO A 115 -13.31 -28.50 -6.01
N THR A 116 -12.32 -28.45 -6.89
CA THR A 116 -12.30 -29.29 -8.09
C THR A 116 -12.18 -30.77 -7.73
N ARG A 117 -12.61 -31.68 -8.64
CA ARG A 117 -12.46 -33.12 -8.46
C ARG A 117 -11.00 -33.50 -8.14
N GLY A 118 -10.04 -33.00 -8.90
CA GLY A 118 -8.63 -33.26 -8.65
C GLY A 118 -8.11 -32.76 -7.29
N SER A 119 -8.65 -31.64 -6.78
CA SER A 119 -8.33 -31.14 -5.43
C SER A 119 -8.85 -32.11 -4.37
N LYS A 120 -10.06 -32.64 -4.51
CA LYS A 120 -10.64 -33.63 -3.60
C LYS A 120 -9.83 -34.93 -3.63
N GLU A 121 -9.45 -35.42 -4.80
CA GLU A 121 -8.67 -36.65 -4.97
C GLU A 121 -7.27 -36.51 -4.34
N ARG A 122 -6.56 -35.38 -4.59
CA ARG A 122 -5.27 -35.12 -3.96
C ARG A 122 -5.37 -35.06 -2.44
N ARG A 123 -6.40 -34.43 -1.89
CA ARG A 123 -6.62 -34.35 -0.44
C ARG A 123 -6.89 -35.75 0.15
N LEU A 124 -7.69 -36.59 -0.53
CA LEU A 124 -7.97 -37.94 -0.09
C LEU A 124 -6.72 -38.85 -0.13
N ARG A 125 -5.90 -38.72 -1.19
CA ARG A 125 -4.62 -39.44 -1.30
C ARG A 125 -3.69 -39.08 -0.15
N ALA A 126 -3.45 -37.78 0.09
CA ALA A 126 -2.63 -37.30 1.19
C ALA A 126 -3.15 -37.75 2.57
N LYS A 127 -4.48 -37.81 2.75
CA LYS A 127 -5.08 -38.34 3.98
C LYS A 127 -4.81 -39.83 4.17
N LYS A 128 -4.92 -40.63 3.10
CA LYS A 128 -4.61 -42.09 3.14
C LYS A 128 -3.14 -42.36 3.43
N GLU A 129 -2.22 -41.64 2.83
CA GLU A 129 -0.77 -41.74 3.10
C GLU A 129 -0.43 -41.45 4.55
N ARG A 130 -0.97 -40.34 5.10
CA ARG A 130 -0.79 -40.00 6.53
C ARG A 130 -1.38 -41.04 7.47
N ALA A 131 -2.54 -41.60 7.12
CA ALA A 131 -3.16 -42.68 7.92
C ALA A 131 -2.30 -43.95 7.90
N GLY A 132 -1.72 -44.34 6.76
CA GLY A 132 -0.78 -45.46 6.65
C GLY A 132 0.46 -45.23 7.51
N THR A 133 1.08 -44.06 7.43
CA THR A 133 2.26 -43.72 8.26
C THR A 133 1.92 -43.74 9.76
N LYS A 134 0.72 -43.29 10.14
CA LYS A 134 0.26 -43.31 11.53
C LYS A 134 0.02 -44.75 12.03
N ALA A 135 -0.56 -45.60 11.20
CA ALA A 135 -0.79 -47.02 11.54
C ALA A 135 0.54 -47.77 11.76
N LEU A 136 1.55 -47.49 10.96
CA LEU A 136 2.90 -48.09 11.14
C LEU A 136 3.56 -47.70 12.47
N ARG A 137 3.36 -46.48 12.95
CA ARG A 137 3.85 -46.00 14.25
C ARG A 137 3.19 -46.74 15.43
N GLY A 138 1.95 -47.17 15.31
CA GLY A 138 1.25 -47.96 16.32
C GLY A 138 1.79 -49.39 16.46
N ARG A 139 2.20 -50.03 15.34
CA ARG A 139 2.73 -51.39 15.33
C ARG A 139 4.13 -51.51 15.93
N VAL A 140 4.95 -50.46 15.93
CA VAL A 140 6.30 -50.47 16.50
C VAL A 140 6.26 -50.46 18.03
N ARG A 141 5.25 -49.88 18.66
CA ARG A 141 5.11 -49.84 20.13
C ARG A 141 4.76 -51.17 20.79
N ASP A 142 4.15 -52.11 20.05
CA ASP A 142 3.79 -53.43 20.59
C ASP A 142 4.92 -54.44 20.49
N ARG A 143 6.00 -54.18 19.73
CA ARG A 143 7.15 -55.10 19.62
C ARG A 143 8.21 -54.95 20.72
N ASP A 144 8.21 -53.81 21.41
CA ASP A 144 9.19 -53.53 22.47
C ASP A 144 8.64 -53.83 23.90
N ARG A 145 7.58 -54.68 23.99
CA ARG A 145 6.91 -55.01 25.27
C ARG A 145 6.94 -56.49 25.64
N ASP A 146 7.76 -57.30 24.95
CA ASP A 146 8.02 -58.69 25.37
C ASP A 146 9.46 -58.87 25.90
#